data_5097db306dadfc418d938037599c4273
#
_entry.id   5097db306dadfc418d938037599c4273
#
_cell.length_a   1.000
_cell.length_b   1.000
_cell.length_c   1.000
_cell.angle_alpha   90.00
_cell.angle_beta   90.00
_cell.angle_gamma   90.00
#
_symmetry.space_group_name_H-M   'P 1'
#
loop_
_entity.id
_entity.type
_entity.pdbx_description
1 polymer ?
#
loop_
_entity_poly.entity_id
_entity_poly.type
_entity_poly.pdbx_seq_one_letter_code
_entity_poly.pdbx_strand_id
1 'polypeptide(L)'
;MKKISLKNKKVFVAGHAGLVGQSLCKRLEKEKCKILCVNKKSLDLRDFNKTDKWLKLNKPDYIFVAAAHVGGILANSSFPADFIYDNLSIATNLIHLSHKNNIKKVLYLGSSCIYPKFVKQPINEQSLLTGPLEPTNEWYAIAKIAG
;
A
#
# COMPACT_ATOMS: atom_id res chain seq x y z
N MET A 1 -0.84 -10.58 -20.84
CA MET A 1 -0.39 -9.25 -20.32
C MET A 1 1.00 -8.92 -20.89
N LYS A 2 1.25 -7.69 -21.39
CA LYS A 2 2.60 -7.27 -21.81
C LYS A 2 3.51 -7.24 -20.57
N LYS A 3 4.68 -7.90 -20.67
CA LYS A 3 5.70 -7.91 -19.63
C LYS A 3 6.23 -6.47 -19.45
N ILE A 4 6.13 -5.92 -18.24
CA ILE A 4 6.63 -4.58 -17.93
C ILE A 4 8.11 -4.69 -17.61
N SER A 5 8.96 -3.94 -18.31
CA SER A 5 10.37 -3.82 -17.98
C SER A 5 10.60 -2.65 -17.03
N LEU A 6 11.28 -2.91 -15.92
CA LEU A 6 11.66 -1.90 -14.93
C LEU A 6 13.07 -1.32 -15.18
N LYS A 7 13.80 -1.84 -16.18
CA LYS A 7 15.16 -1.39 -16.50
C LYS A 7 15.20 0.13 -16.71
N ASN A 8 16.14 0.79 -16.04
CA ASN A 8 16.34 2.25 -16.07
C ASN A 8 15.12 3.07 -15.60
N LYS A 9 14.17 2.47 -14.86
CA LYS A 9 13.02 3.15 -14.30
C LYS A 9 13.26 3.52 -12.84
N LYS A 10 12.60 4.56 -12.37
CA LYS A 10 12.54 4.94 -10.96
C LYS A 10 11.35 4.22 -10.32
N VAL A 11 11.62 3.42 -9.30
CA VAL A 11 10.60 2.62 -8.61
C VAL A 11 10.56 3.02 -7.14
N PHE A 12 9.47 3.61 -6.70
CA PHE A 12 9.27 3.95 -5.31
C PHE A 12 8.67 2.76 -4.54
N VAL A 13 9.33 2.36 -3.45
CA VAL A 13 8.82 1.36 -2.51
C VAL A 13 8.37 2.07 -1.25
N ALA A 14 7.08 2.44 -1.20
CA ALA A 14 6.46 2.99 -0.01
C ALA A 14 6.35 1.89 1.06
N GLY A 15 6.96 2.09 2.23
CA GLY A 15 7.04 1.07 3.27
C GLY A 15 8.22 0.10 3.13
N HIS A 16 9.31 0.54 2.50
CA HIS A 16 10.53 -0.25 2.24
C HIS A 16 11.15 -0.91 3.48
N ALA A 17 10.97 -0.33 4.67
CA ALA A 17 11.52 -0.85 5.91
C ALA A 17 10.72 -2.01 6.54
N GLY A 18 9.48 -2.24 6.07
CA GLY A 18 8.64 -3.37 6.52
C GLY A 18 9.05 -4.69 5.88
N LEU A 19 8.51 -5.81 6.38
CA LEU A 19 8.82 -7.17 5.91
C LEU A 19 8.69 -7.33 4.39
N VAL A 20 7.55 -6.95 3.84
CA VAL A 20 7.29 -7.03 2.39
C VAL A 20 8.12 -6.02 1.62
N GLY A 21 8.26 -4.79 2.15
CA GLY A 21 9.04 -3.73 1.51
C GLY A 21 10.50 -4.08 1.34
N GLN A 22 11.13 -4.68 2.35
CA GLN A 22 12.53 -5.17 2.28
C GLN A 22 12.69 -6.26 1.22
N SER A 23 11.75 -7.22 1.17
CA SER A 23 11.75 -8.29 0.16
C SER A 23 11.58 -7.75 -1.25
N LEU A 24 10.70 -6.74 -1.43
CA LEU A 24 10.54 -6.03 -2.70
C LEU A 24 11.83 -5.32 -3.13
N CYS A 25 12.47 -4.57 -2.23
CA CYS A 25 13.74 -3.88 -2.53
C CYS A 25 14.80 -4.89 -2.99
N LYS A 26 15.01 -5.97 -2.23
CA LYS A 26 15.95 -7.04 -2.57
C LYS A 26 15.65 -7.67 -3.94
N ARG A 27 14.36 -7.86 -4.26
CA ARG A 27 13.97 -8.39 -5.58
C ARG A 27 14.23 -7.39 -6.71
N LEU A 28 13.94 -6.09 -6.47
CA LEU A 28 14.11 -5.02 -7.44
C LEU A 28 15.57 -4.72 -7.79
N GLU A 29 16.54 -5.02 -6.93
CA GLU A 29 17.97 -4.91 -7.23
C GLU A 29 18.36 -5.69 -8.50
N LYS A 30 17.67 -6.81 -8.77
CA LYS A 30 17.90 -7.63 -9.96
C LYS A 30 17.29 -7.05 -11.26
N GLU A 31 16.43 -6.04 -11.15
CA GLU A 31 15.68 -5.47 -12.27
C GLU A 31 16.40 -4.30 -12.95
N LYS A 32 17.61 -3.94 -12.50
CA LYS A 32 18.40 -2.78 -13.03
C LYS A 32 17.60 -1.48 -13.06
N CYS A 33 16.76 -1.25 -12.03
CA CYS A 33 15.99 -0.02 -11.81
C CYS A 33 16.61 0.84 -10.71
N LYS A 34 16.23 2.12 -10.65
CA LYS A 34 16.56 2.99 -9.51
C LYS A 34 15.48 2.86 -8.44
N ILE A 35 15.83 2.24 -7.32
CA ILE A 35 14.92 2.10 -6.18
C ILE A 35 14.92 3.41 -5.40
N LEU A 36 13.73 3.95 -5.13
CA LEU A 36 13.51 5.12 -4.29
C LEU A 36 12.88 4.66 -2.97
N CYS A 37 13.47 5.07 -1.86
CA CYS A 37 12.98 4.76 -0.52
C CYS A 37 12.98 6.04 0.33
N VAL A 38 12.06 6.14 1.28
CA VAL A 38 12.00 7.23 2.25
C VAL A 38 11.45 6.73 3.57
N ASN A 39 12.07 7.10 4.68
CA ASN A 39 11.62 6.73 6.01
C ASN A 39 10.42 7.57 6.45
N LYS A 40 9.54 7.02 7.30
CA LYS A 40 8.37 7.71 7.86
C LYS A 40 8.74 9.00 8.59
N LYS A 41 9.91 9.04 9.26
CA LYS A 41 10.41 10.26 9.94
C LYS A 41 10.68 11.41 8.96
N SER A 42 11.12 11.09 7.74
CA SER A 42 11.42 12.09 6.70
C SER A 42 10.22 12.42 5.84
N LEU A 43 9.32 11.46 5.63
CA LEU A 43 8.08 11.62 4.87
C LEU A 43 6.97 10.75 5.48
N ASP A 44 6.02 11.40 6.12
CA ASP A 44 4.77 10.75 6.50
C ASP A 44 3.82 10.78 5.29
N LEU A 45 3.49 9.62 4.76
CA LEU A 45 2.62 9.47 3.58
C LEU A 45 1.16 9.90 3.83
N ARG A 46 0.77 10.13 5.10
CA ARG A 46 -0.51 10.71 5.47
C ARG A 46 -0.55 12.22 5.21
N ASP A 47 0.63 12.88 5.17
CA ASP A 47 0.74 14.29 4.83
C ASP A 47 0.67 14.46 3.30
N PHE A 48 -0.49 14.91 2.82
CA PHE A 48 -0.77 15.10 1.39
C PHE A 48 0.24 16.03 0.73
N ASN A 49 0.51 17.19 1.34
CA ASN A 49 1.35 18.23 0.73
C ASN A 49 2.82 17.79 0.65
N LYS A 50 3.34 17.20 1.73
CA LYS A 50 4.71 16.67 1.72
C LYS A 50 4.86 15.53 0.75
N THR A 51 3.85 14.65 0.63
CA THR A 51 3.85 13.53 -0.31
C THR A 51 3.82 14.03 -1.76
N ASP A 52 2.97 15.01 -2.10
CA ASP A 52 2.93 15.64 -3.43
C ASP A 52 4.29 16.27 -3.80
N LYS A 53 4.86 17.06 -2.88
CA LYS A 53 6.17 17.69 -3.08
C LYS A 53 7.26 16.65 -3.32
N TRP A 54 7.27 15.57 -2.54
CA TRP A 54 8.26 14.50 -2.69
C TRP A 54 8.12 13.76 -4.03
N LEU A 55 6.90 13.43 -4.45
CA LEU A 55 6.64 12.77 -5.73
C LEU A 55 7.04 13.65 -6.92
N LYS A 56 6.74 14.95 -6.87
CA LYS A 56 7.16 15.92 -7.90
C LYS A 56 8.67 16.03 -8.03
N LEU A 57 9.39 16.00 -6.91
CA LEU A 57 10.85 16.09 -6.90
C LEU A 57 11.51 14.81 -7.42
N ASN A 58 11.05 13.67 -6.98
CA ASN A 58 11.68 12.37 -7.26
C ASN A 58 11.21 11.75 -8.59
N LYS A 59 9.97 12.04 -9.01
CA LYS A 59 9.35 11.58 -10.26
C LYS A 59 9.48 10.07 -10.47
N PRO A 60 8.92 9.22 -9.59
CA PRO A 60 8.93 7.78 -9.80
C PRO A 60 8.11 7.40 -11.04
N ASP A 61 8.56 6.40 -11.80
CA ASP A 61 7.78 5.81 -12.89
C ASP A 61 6.72 4.83 -12.36
N TYR A 62 7.06 4.12 -11.26
CA TYR A 62 6.24 3.08 -10.64
C TYR A 62 6.25 3.21 -9.13
N ILE A 63 5.15 2.85 -8.49
CA ILE A 63 5.05 2.78 -7.02
C ILE A 63 4.57 1.41 -6.57
N PHE A 64 5.26 0.83 -5.59
CA PHE A 64 4.79 -0.31 -4.80
C PHE A 64 4.36 0.22 -3.43
N VAL A 65 3.09 0.06 -3.10
CA VAL A 65 2.54 0.52 -1.81
C VAL A 65 2.49 -0.67 -0.86
N ALA A 66 3.58 -0.85 -0.12
CA ALA A 66 3.70 -1.79 1.00
C ALA A 66 3.57 -1.08 2.36
N ALA A 67 3.42 0.25 2.35
CA ALA A 67 3.19 1.03 3.54
C ALA A 67 1.76 0.82 4.06
N ALA A 68 1.65 0.52 5.34
CA ALA A 68 0.39 0.44 6.06
C ALA A 68 0.64 0.58 7.56
N HIS A 69 -0.37 1.05 8.30
CA HIS A 69 -0.43 0.86 9.74
C HIS A 69 -0.94 -0.56 10.00
N VAL A 70 -0.07 -1.42 10.49
CA VAL A 70 -0.38 -2.83 10.75
C VAL A 70 -0.16 -3.16 12.22
N GLY A 71 -0.89 -4.15 12.72
CA GLY A 71 -0.76 -4.64 14.09
C GLY A 71 -1.52 -5.96 14.28
N GLY A 72 -1.30 -6.60 15.42
CA GLY A 72 -2.06 -7.79 15.81
C GLY A 72 -3.51 -7.46 16.18
N ILE A 73 -4.27 -8.51 16.55
CA ILE A 73 -5.70 -8.44 16.92
C ILE A 73 -5.94 -7.37 18.01
N LEU A 74 -5.14 -7.41 19.08
CA LEU A 74 -5.29 -6.47 20.19
C LEU A 74 -5.12 -5.02 19.75
N ALA A 75 -4.11 -4.71 18.94
CA ALA A 75 -3.88 -3.34 18.46
C ALA A 75 -5.02 -2.87 17.55
N ASN A 76 -5.49 -3.70 16.63
CA ASN A 76 -6.60 -3.38 15.74
C ASN A 76 -7.89 -3.09 16.52
N SER A 77 -8.23 -3.92 17.52
CA SER A 77 -9.43 -3.73 18.35
C SER A 77 -9.32 -2.56 19.32
N SER A 78 -8.11 -2.22 19.78
CA SER A 78 -7.90 -1.10 20.73
C SER A 78 -7.85 0.26 20.06
N PHE A 79 -7.40 0.35 18.80
CA PHE A 79 -7.17 1.60 18.07
C PHE A 79 -7.86 1.64 16.70
N PRO A 80 -9.16 1.31 16.60
CA PRO A 80 -9.84 1.17 15.31
C PRO A 80 -9.81 2.45 14.46
N ALA A 81 -9.99 3.61 15.09
CA ALA A 81 -9.95 4.90 14.43
C ALA A 81 -8.58 5.21 13.80
N ASP A 82 -7.49 4.87 14.49
CA ASP A 82 -6.14 5.07 13.97
C ASP A 82 -5.86 4.13 12.79
N PHE A 83 -6.30 2.88 12.87
CA PHE A 83 -6.11 1.92 11.79
C PHE A 83 -6.84 2.32 10.52
N ILE A 84 -8.10 2.74 10.60
CA ILE A 84 -8.85 3.18 9.41
C ILE A 84 -8.28 4.49 8.87
N TYR A 85 -8.03 5.49 9.72
CA TYR A 85 -7.54 6.80 9.31
C TYR A 85 -6.17 6.72 8.63
N ASP A 86 -5.21 6.06 9.27
CA ASP A 86 -3.84 5.97 8.77
C ASP A 86 -3.80 5.26 7.40
N ASN A 87 -4.48 4.12 7.29
CA ASN A 87 -4.45 3.32 6.06
C ASN A 87 -5.23 3.98 4.92
N LEU A 88 -6.38 4.61 5.19
CA LEU A 88 -7.11 5.39 4.20
C LEU A 88 -6.29 6.59 3.73
N SER A 89 -5.68 7.35 4.65
CA SER A 89 -4.86 8.50 4.30
C SER A 89 -3.67 8.12 3.41
N ILE A 90 -2.95 7.04 3.73
CA ILE A 90 -1.85 6.52 2.91
C ILE A 90 -2.36 6.12 1.51
N ALA A 91 -3.45 5.34 1.45
CA ALA A 91 -4.00 4.83 0.19
C ALA A 91 -4.49 5.99 -0.70
N THR A 92 -5.37 6.84 -0.18
CA THR A 92 -5.97 7.95 -0.94
C THR A 92 -4.91 8.94 -1.42
N ASN A 93 -3.94 9.30 -0.56
CA ASN A 93 -2.86 10.19 -0.95
C ASN A 93 -2.02 9.60 -2.08
N LEU A 94 -1.53 8.36 -1.92
CA LEU A 94 -0.66 7.75 -2.93
C LEU A 94 -1.40 7.48 -4.24
N ILE A 95 -2.64 7.02 -4.21
CA ILE A 95 -3.43 6.76 -5.42
C ILE A 95 -3.73 8.07 -6.15
N HIS A 96 -4.30 9.07 -5.45
CA HIS A 96 -4.64 10.36 -6.04
C HIS A 96 -3.40 11.10 -6.56
N LEU A 97 -2.35 11.19 -5.75
CA LEU A 97 -1.12 11.88 -6.14
C LEU A 97 -0.36 11.17 -7.25
N SER A 98 -0.47 9.85 -7.34
CA SER A 98 0.09 9.10 -8.47
C SER A 98 -0.58 9.47 -9.78
N HIS A 99 -1.91 9.58 -9.79
CA HIS A 99 -2.66 10.07 -10.95
C HIS A 99 -2.26 11.51 -11.29
N LYS A 100 -2.29 12.42 -10.31
CA LYS A 100 -1.93 13.83 -10.48
C LYS A 100 -0.52 14.05 -11.02
N ASN A 101 0.43 13.21 -10.64
CA ASN A 101 1.83 13.29 -11.06
C ASN A 101 2.18 12.39 -12.26
N ASN A 102 1.18 11.85 -12.98
CA ASN A 102 1.34 11.00 -14.15
C ASN A 102 2.25 9.78 -13.92
N ILE A 103 2.16 9.15 -12.77
CA ILE A 103 2.89 7.92 -12.45
C ILE A 103 2.28 6.77 -13.25
N LYS A 104 3.13 6.02 -13.95
CA LYS A 104 2.68 5.02 -14.96
C LYS A 104 1.86 3.88 -14.38
N LYS A 105 2.23 3.43 -13.17
CA LYS A 105 1.51 2.33 -12.50
C LYS A 105 1.77 2.34 -11.00
N VAL A 106 0.72 2.04 -10.26
CA VAL A 106 0.76 1.79 -8.82
C VAL A 106 0.37 0.34 -8.59
N LEU A 107 1.15 -0.37 -7.77
CA LEU A 107 0.78 -1.65 -7.20
C LEU A 107 0.45 -1.43 -5.73
N TYR A 108 -0.82 -1.48 -5.39
CA TYR A 108 -1.32 -1.40 -4.03
C TYR A 108 -1.47 -2.81 -3.45
N LEU A 109 -0.83 -3.08 -2.32
CA LEU A 109 -0.93 -4.37 -1.66
C LEU A 109 -2.20 -4.43 -0.82
N GLY A 110 -3.12 -5.33 -1.20
CA GLY A 110 -4.30 -5.67 -0.43
C GLY A 110 -3.97 -6.50 0.82
N SER A 111 -4.96 -7.23 1.30
CA SER A 111 -4.84 -8.13 2.44
C SER A 111 -5.91 -9.23 2.33
N SER A 112 -5.66 -10.41 2.89
CA SER A 112 -6.69 -11.45 3.02
C SER A 112 -7.85 -11.04 3.94
N CYS A 113 -7.62 -10.07 4.84
CA CYS A 113 -8.65 -9.52 5.73
C CYS A 113 -9.81 -8.83 4.99
N ILE A 114 -9.66 -8.49 3.71
CA ILE A 114 -10.70 -7.86 2.90
C ILE A 114 -11.87 -8.79 2.57
N TYR A 115 -11.68 -10.09 2.74
CA TYR A 115 -12.71 -11.09 2.49
C TYR A 115 -13.57 -11.35 3.73
N PRO A 116 -14.81 -11.84 3.54
CA PRO A 116 -15.71 -12.18 4.64
C PRO A 116 -15.09 -13.19 5.60
N LYS A 117 -15.39 -13.05 6.91
CA LYS A 117 -14.92 -13.96 7.97
C LYS A 117 -15.20 -15.43 7.67
N PHE A 118 -16.39 -15.74 7.15
CA PHE A 118 -16.87 -17.11 6.90
C PHE A 118 -16.89 -17.43 5.41
N VAL A 119 -15.90 -16.97 4.66
CA VAL A 119 -15.80 -17.27 3.23
C VAL A 119 -15.32 -18.71 2.99
N LYS A 120 -15.87 -19.36 1.95
CA LYS A 120 -15.44 -20.70 1.54
C LYS A 120 -13.99 -20.71 1.05
N GLN A 121 -13.22 -21.70 1.46
CA GLN A 121 -11.85 -21.93 1.02
C GLN A 121 -11.80 -22.92 -0.17
N PRO A 122 -10.88 -22.71 -1.15
CA PRO A 122 -10.01 -21.53 -1.31
C PRO A 122 -10.82 -20.28 -1.66
N ILE A 123 -10.36 -19.12 -1.17
CA ILE A 123 -11.07 -17.86 -1.36
C ILE A 123 -11.00 -17.43 -2.83
N ASN A 124 -12.15 -17.09 -3.40
CA ASN A 124 -12.27 -16.50 -4.73
C ASN A 124 -12.34 -14.97 -4.60
N GLU A 125 -11.73 -14.24 -5.53
CA GLU A 125 -11.74 -12.76 -5.54
C GLU A 125 -13.15 -12.18 -5.60
N GLN A 126 -14.10 -12.89 -6.22
CA GLN A 126 -15.52 -12.50 -6.28
C GLN A 126 -16.22 -12.55 -4.91
N SER A 127 -15.61 -13.16 -3.90
CA SER A 127 -16.13 -13.15 -2.53
C SER A 127 -15.97 -11.81 -1.80
N LEU A 128 -15.31 -10.84 -2.42
CA LEU A 128 -15.18 -9.50 -1.87
C LEU A 128 -16.56 -8.86 -1.63
N LEU A 129 -16.79 -8.31 -0.43
CA LEU A 129 -18.04 -7.64 -0.03
C LEU A 129 -19.30 -8.54 -0.03
N THR A 130 -19.16 -9.85 0.02
CA THR A 130 -20.30 -10.78 0.04
C THR A 130 -20.78 -11.16 1.45
N GLY A 131 -20.13 -10.66 2.49
CA GLY A 131 -20.51 -10.94 3.88
C GLY A 131 -19.71 -10.09 4.88
N PRO A 132 -19.98 -10.26 6.20
CA PRO A 132 -19.33 -9.48 7.24
C PRO A 132 -17.84 -9.81 7.35
N LEU A 133 -17.06 -8.77 7.61
CA LEU A 133 -15.62 -8.86 7.87
C LEU A 133 -15.33 -9.48 9.26
N GLU A 134 -14.08 -9.83 9.53
CA GLU A 134 -13.64 -10.18 10.88
C GLU A 134 -13.68 -8.94 11.79
N PRO A 135 -14.51 -8.91 12.85
CA PRO A 135 -14.73 -7.71 13.66
C PRO A 135 -13.45 -7.15 14.30
N THR A 136 -12.49 -8.00 14.62
CA THR A 136 -11.26 -7.58 15.31
C THR A 136 -10.31 -6.77 14.43
N ASN A 137 -10.50 -6.76 13.10
CA ASN A 137 -9.65 -6.00 12.18
C ASN A 137 -10.44 -5.35 11.02
N GLU A 138 -11.77 -5.22 11.17
CA GLU A 138 -12.64 -4.70 10.11
C GLU A 138 -12.23 -3.30 9.63
N TRP A 139 -11.77 -2.43 10.51
CA TRP A 139 -11.37 -1.06 10.17
C TRP A 139 -10.13 -1.03 9.26
N TYR A 140 -9.16 -1.89 9.53
CA TYR A 140 -8.03 -2.12 8.62
C TYR A 140 -8.50 -2.70 7.28
N ALA A 141 -9.39 -3.70 7.34
CA ALA A 141 -9.92 -4.34 6.14
C ALA A 141 -10.69 -3.36 5.25
N ILE A 142 -11.57 -2.52 5.84
CA ILE A 142 -12.31 -1.46 5.12
C ILE A 142 -11.33 -0.51 4.41
N ALA A 143 -10.29 -0.06 5.09
CA ALA A 143 -9.28 0.80 4.48
C ALA A 143 -8.56 0.12 3.30
N LYS A 144 -8.32 -1.20 3.40
CA LYS A 144 -7.70 -1.98 2.32
C LYS A 144 -8.66 -2.25 1.16
N ILE A 145 -9.96 -2.38 1.42
CA ILE A 145 -11.00 -2.50 0.38
C ILE A 145 -11.12 -1.19 -0.40
N ALA A 146 -11.08 -0.05 0.31
CA ALA A 146 -11.24 1.26 -0.31
C ALA A 146 -10.08 1.64 -1.26
N GLY A 147 -8.87 1.16 -1.00
CA GLY A 147 -7.70 1.38 -1.87
C GLY A 147 -7.64 0.42 -3.03
#